data_7a9a0b9e1b23b5a1271e6a04bcedf32c
#
_entry.id   7a9a0b9e1b23b5a1271e6a04bcedf32c
#
_cell.length_a   1.000
_cell.length_b   1.000
_cell.length_c   1.000
_cell.angle_alpha   90.00
_cell.angle_beta   90.00
_cell.angle_gamma   90.00
#
_symmetry.space_group_name_H-M   'P 1'
#
loop_
_entity.id
_entity.type
_entity.pdbx_description
1 polymer ?
#
loop_
_entity_poly.entity_id
_entity_poly.type
_entity_poly.pdbx_seq_one_letter_code
_entity_poly.pdbx_strand_id
1 'polypeptide(L)'
;MIDWNIIVSQIATVAFDIVYFGAIISTIVVIILDNRNPVKTMAWILILLFLPIVGLVFYFFFGRSQRRERIIGQKSYDRLLKKPMAEYLAQDCSAVPEEYARLIQLFQHTNQAFPFEGNRIAVYTEGYTKLQSLLRELQKAKQHIHMEYYIFEDDAIGRLVRDVLIEKASQGVEVRVIYDDVGCWHVPNRFFEEMRNAGIEVR
;
A
#
# COMPACT_ATOMS: atom_id res chain seq x y z
N MET A 1 67.15 12.26 3.41
CA MET A 1 66.57 10.96 2.96
C MET A 1 65.09 11.12 3.07
N ILE A 2 64.35 11.13 1.94
CA ILE A 2 62.90 11.34 1.93
C ILE A 2 62.30 10.02 2.44
N ASP A 3 61.53 10.09 3.52
CA ASP A 3 60.93 8.90 4.14
C ASP A 3 59.67 8.50 3.34
N TRP A 4 59.86 7.61 2.37
CA TRP A 4 58.84 7.12 1.46
C TRP A 4 57.63 6.52 2.20
N ASN A 5 57.83 5.97 3.39
CA ASN A 5 56.75 5.44 4.21
C ASN A 5 55.80 6.51 4.71
N ILE A 6 56.32 7.69 5.05
CA ILE A 6 55.50 8.85 5.47
C ILE A 6 54.69 9.38 4.31
N ILE A 7 55.29 9.50 3.12
CA ILE A 7 54.58 9.97 1.93
C ILE A 7 53.47 9.00 1.53
N VAL A 8 53.76 7.71 1.50
CA VAL A 8 52.76 6.65 1.17
C VAL A 8 51.62 6.63 2.20
N SER A 9 51.91 6.76 3.50
CA SER A 9 50.87 6.82 4.54
C SER A 9 49.99 8.04 4.42
N GLN A 10 50.56 9.23 4.12
CA GLN A 10 49.77 10.46 3.89
C GLN A 10 48.87 10.35 2.66
N ILE A 11 49.38 9.82 1.55
CA ILE A 11 48.58 9.60 0.34
C ILE A 11 47.44 8.59 0.63
N ALA A 12 47.74 7.52 1.35
CA ALA A 12 46.71 6.54 1.72
C ALA A 12 45.61 7.15 2.62
N THR A 13 45.98 7.98 3.59
CA THR A 13 45.03 8.71 4.46
C THR A 13 44.16 9.65 3.67
N VAL A 14 44.72 10.48 2.81
CA VAL A 14 43.97 11.40 1.96
C VAL A 14 43.02 10.66 1.01
N ALA A 15 43.50 9.55 0.41
CA ALA A 15 42.64 8.74 -0.45
C ALA A 15 41.47 8.11 0.33
N PHE A 16 41.74 7.63 1.54
CA PHE A 16 40.69 7.10 2.43
C PHE A 16 39.65 8.18 2.77
N ASP A 17 40.08 9.37 3.15
CA ASP A 17 39.19 10.50 3.48
C ASP A 17 38.31 10.89 2.30
N ILE A 18 38.87 10.97 1.10
CA ILE A 18 38.12 11.31 -0.12
C ILE A 18 37.02 10.24 -0.39
N VAL A 19 37.37 8.93 -0.30
CA VAL A 19 36.41 7.85 -0.50
C VAL A 19 35.33 7.88 0.60
N TYR A 20 35.72 8.11 1.84
CA TYR A 20 34.82 8.16 2.99
C TYR A 20 33.81 9.30 2.88
N PHE A 21 34.26 10.53 2.64
CA PHE A 21 33.35 11.68 2.44
C PHE A 21 32.51 11.53 1.18
N GLY A 22 33.08 11.00 0.10
CA GLY A 22 32.34 10.69 -1.12
C GLY A 22 31.20 9.70 -0.89
N ALA A 23 31.44 8.65 -0.09
CA ALA A 23 30.41 7.69 0.27
C ALA A 23 29.27 8.30 1.10
N ILE A 24 29.60 9.17 2.06
CA ILE A 24 28.61 9.89 2.88
C ILE A 24 27.74 10.79 1.99
N ILE A 25 28.37 11.62 1.16
CA ILE A 25 27.66 12.54 0.26
C ILE A 25 26.76 11.76 -0.70
N SER A 26 27.28 10.68 -1.33
CA SER A 26 26.51 9.83 -2.20
C SER A 26 25.30 9.22 -1.50
N THR A 27 25.47 8.77 -0.26
CA THR A 27 24.36 8.21 0.53
C THR A 27 23.32 9.27 0.86
N ILE A 28 23.73 10.47 1.23
CA ILE A 28 22.79 11.60 1.48
C ILE A 28 21.99 11.92 0.21
N VAL A 29 22.65 11.97 -0.95
CA VAL A 29 21.97 12.20 -2.24
C VAL A 29 20.95 11.10 -2.51
N VAL A 30 21.32 9.84 -2.30
CA VAL A 30 20.37 8.70 -2.47
C VAL A 30 19.19 8.81 -1.52
N ILE A 31 19.39 9.18 -0.26
CA ILE A 31 18.32 9.38 0.73
C ILE A 31 17.37 10.49 0.30
N ILE A 32 17.90 11.60 -0.21
CA ILE A 32 17.09 12.73 -0.69
C ILE A 32 16.31 12.36 -1.94
N LEU A 33 16.90 11.61 -2.85
CA LEU A 33 16.25 11.17 -4.09
C LEU A 33 15.18 10.07 -3.86
N ASP A 34 15.35 9.25 -2.82
CA ASP A 34 14.38 8.20 -2.44
C ASP A 34 13.18 8.76 -1.64
N ASN A 35 12.96 10.04 -1.68
CA ASN A 35 12.09 10.92 -0.91
C ASN A 35 10.62 10.47 -0.81
N ARG A 36 10.33 9.51 0.04
CA ARG A 36 8.95 9.06 0.33
C ARG A 36 8.39 9.55 1.67
N ASN A 37 9.27 9.82 2.63
CA ASN A 37 8.86 10.31 3.95
C ASN A 37 9.88 11.30 4.50
N PRO A 38 9.58 12.61 4.55
CA PRO A 38 10.50 13.63 4.99
C PRO A 38 11.09 13.40 6.39
N VAL A 39 10.27 12.87 7.32
CA VAL A 39 10.71 12.62 8.71
C VAL A 39 11.78 11.51 8.75
N LYS A 40 11.58 10.44 7.99
CA LYS A 40 12.57 9.34 7.89
C LYS A 40 13.84 9.82 7.20
N THR A 41 13.72 10.62 6.15
CA THR A 41 14.85 11.24 5.44
C THR A 41 15.70 12.08 6.38
N MET A 42 15.08 12.97 7.17
CA MET A 42 15.79 13.78 8.15
C MET A 42 16.47 12.93 9.23
N ALA A 43 15.78 11.91 9.75
CA ALA A 43 16.37 11.02 10.74
C ALA A 43 17.63 10.31 10.22
N TRP A 44 17.60 9.80 8.98
CA TRP A 44 18.77 9.16 8.38
C TRP A 44 19.91 10.13 8.11
N ILE A 45 19.62 11.36 7.67
CA ILE A 45 20.64 12.39 7.48
C ILE A 45 21.33 12.72 8.81
N LEU A 46 20.55 12.88 9.90
CA LEU A 46 21.10 13.13 11.23
C LEU A 46 21.98 11.97 11.72
N ILE A 47 21.54 10.71 11.54
CA ILE A 47 22.34 9.53 11.91
C ILE A 47 23.66 9.52 11.13
N LEU A 48 23.65 9.80 9.82
CA LEU A 48 24.87 9.85 9.00
C LEU A 48 25.79 11.02 9.38
N LEU A 49 25.23 12.13 9.86
CA LEU A 49 26.01 13.28 10.29
C LEU A 49 26.76 13.00 11.61
N PHE A 50 26.09 12.36 12.59
CA PHE A 50 26.67 12.11 13.91
C PHE A 50 27.42 10.78 14.01
N LEU A 51 27.02 9.76 13.25
CA LEU A 51 27.58 8.40 13.28
C LEU A 51 27.77 7.88 11.85
N PRO A 52 28.69 8.47 11.06
CA PRO A 52 28.75 8.22 9.63
C PRO A 52 28.98 6.76 9.25
N ILE A 53 29.90 6.06 9.90
CA ILE A 53 30.21 4.63 9.61
C ILE A 53 29.02 3.75 10.00
N VAL A 54 28.50 3.94 11.22
CA VAL A 54 27.37 3.18 11.75
C VAL A 54 26.11 3.50 10.94
N GLY A 55 25.90 4.77 10.65
CA GLY A 55 24.76 5.24 9.84
C GLY A 55 24.76 4.63 8.44
N LEU A 56 25.91 4.53 7.79
CA LEU A 56 26.04 3.95 6.45
C LEU A 56 25.70 2.46 6.45
N VAL A 57 26.22 1.70 7.43
CA VAL A 57 25.89 0.29 7.59
C VAL A 57 24.40 0.09 7.88
N PHE A 58 23.85 0.82 8.84
CA PHE A 58 22.43 0.72 9.19
C PHE A 58 21.52 1.17 8.06
N TYR A 59 21.88 2.22 7.32
CA TYR A 59 21.11 2.64 6.16
C TYR A 59 21.07 1.58 5.06
N PHE A 60 22.18 0.89 4.83
CA PHE A 60 22.24 -0.20 3.84
C PHE A 60 21.31 -1.36 4.19
N PHE A 61 21.20 -1.72 5.49
CA PHE A 61 20.35 -2.84 5.94
C PHE A 61 18.91 -2.43 6.19
N PHE A 62 18.65 -1.25 6.74
CA PHE A 62 17.33 -0.83 7.22
C PHE A 62 16.76 0.38 6.49
N GLY A 63 17.60 1.22 5.91
CA GLY A 63 17.17 2.45 5.25
C GLY A 63 16.61 2.22 3.85
N ARG A 64 17.14 1.27 3.12
CA ARG A 64 16.58 0.85 1.86
C ARG A 64 15.34 0.03 2.14
N SER A 65 14.18 0.58 1.88
CA SER A 65 12.94 -0.21 1.81
C SER A 65 13.16 -1.30 0.76
N GLN A 66 13.51 -2.50 1.20
CA GLN A 66 13.60 -3.69 0.33
C GLN A 66 12.20 -4.16 -0.13
N ARG A 67 11.16 -3.59 0.39
CA ARG A 67 9.87 -3.65 -0.28
C ARG A 67 9.99 -2.82 -1.57
N ARG A 68 10.54 -3.44 -2.61
CA ARG A 68 9.96 -3.21 -3.91
C ARG A 68 8.47 -3.49 -3.70
N GLU A 69 7.69 -2.44 -3.42
CA GLU A 69 6.32 -2.47 -3.83
C GLU A 69 6.40 -3.02 -5.25
N ARG A 70 5.86 -4.20 -5.45
CA ARG A 70 5.54 -4.66 -6.80
C ARG A 70 4.42 -3.71 -7.22
N ILE A 71 4.83 -2.49 -7.55
CA ILE A 71 4.02 -1.58 -8.31
C ILE A 71 3.58 -2.47 -9.46
N ILE A 72 2.29 -2.71 -9.53
CA ILE A 72 1.66 -3.36 -10.68
C ILE A 72 2.39 -2.75 -11.87
N GLY A 73 3.19 -3.58 -12.59
CA GLY A 73 4.07 -3.03 -13.59
C GLY A 73 3.24 -2.16 -14.51
N GLN A 74 3.75 -1.00 -14.95
CA GLN A 74 3.01 -0.02 -15.77
C GLN A 74 2.21 -0.71 -16.90
N LYS A 75 2.75 -1.80 -17.47
CA LYS A 75 2.05 -2.64 -18.47
C LYS A 75 0.81 -3.36 -17.92
N SER A 76 0.83 -3.80 -16.67
CA SER A 76 -0.33 -4.45 -16.04
C SER A 76 -1.36 -3.43 -15.63
N TYR A 77 -0.93 -2.27 -15.11
CA TYR A 77 -1.77 -1.12 -14.83
C TYR A 77 -2.47 -0.61 -16.10
N ASP A 78 -1.72 -0.42 -17.18
CA ASP A 78 -2.24 -0.03 -18.48
C ASP A 78 -3.24 -1.05 -19.06
N ARG A 79 -2.99 -2.34 -18.84
CA ARG A 79 -3.88 -3.42 -19.32
C ARG A 79 -5.18 -3.46 -18.52
N LEU A 80 -5.11 -3.21 -17.20
CA LEU A 80 -6.29 -3.19 -16.33
C LEU A 80 -7.18 -1.95 -16.56
N LEU A 81 -6.57 -0.81 -16.88
CA LEU A 81 -7.30 0.44 -17.05
C LEU A 81 -7.71 0.73 -18.51
N LYS A 82 -6.84 0.46 -19.50
CA LYS A 82 -7.08 0.88 -20.88
C LYS A 82 -8.26 0.19 -21.54
N LYS A 83 -8.52 -1.07 -21.25
CA LYS A 83 -9.60 -1.81 -21.90
C LYS A 83 -10.98 -1.47 -21.36
N PRO A 84 -11.23 -1.58 -20.03
CA PRO A 84 -12.49 -1.16 -19.43
C PRO A 84 -12.76 0.34 -19.60
N MET A 85 -11.69 1.15 -19.55
CA MET A 85 -11.79 2.59 -19.69
C MET A 85 -12.13 3.04 -21.11
N ALA A 86 -11.57 2.38 -22.13
CA ALA A 86 -11.91 2.68 -23.52
C ALA A 86 -13.37 2.33 -23.84
N GLU A 87 -13.89 1.22 -23.28
CA GLU A 87 -15.28 0.83 -23.40
C GLU A 87 -16.21 1.81 -22.65
N TYR A 88 -15.79 2.30 -21.49
CA TYR A 88 -16.54 3.31 -20.72
C TYR A 88 -16.54 4.68 -21.41
N LEU A 89 -15.40 5.14 -21.93
CA LEU A 89 -15.32 6.41 -22.67
C LEU A 89 -16.07 6.38 -24.00
N ALA A 90 -16.29 5.19 -24.57
CA ALA A 90 -17.13 5.02 -25.75
C ALA A 90 -18.64 5.08 -25.45
N GLN A 91 -19.02 4.90 -24.19
CA GLN A 91 -20.37 5.18 -23.73
C GLN A 91 -20.44 6.68 -23.45
N ASP A 92 -21.38 7.34 -24.10
CA ASP A 92 -21.60 8.78 -23.97
C ASP A 92 -21.87 9.14 -22.49
N CYS A 93 -20.85 9.61 -21.78
CA CYS A 93 -20.94 10.07 -20.41
C CYS A 93 -21.60 11.47 -20.40
N SER A 94 -22.77 11.53 -20.94
CA SER A 94 -23.57 12.73 -20.99
C SER A 94 -24.10 13.12 -19.62
N ALA A 95 -24.00 14.39 -19.34
CA ALA A 95 -24.53 15.12 -18.20
C ALA A 95 -23.69 15.19 -16.92
N VAL A 96 -22.42 15.49 -17.07
CA VAL A 96 -21.70 16.11 -15.97
C VAL A 96 -22.28 17.51 -15.74
N PRO A 97 -22.82 17.82 -14.54
CA PRO A 97 -23.27 19.18 -14.24
C PRO A 97 -22.13 20.17 -14.49
N GLU A 98 -22.42 21.26 -15.22
CA GLU A 98 -21.42 22.26 -15.60
C GLU A 98 -20.67 22.84 -14.38
N GLU A 99 -21.36 22.90 -13.24
CA GLU A 99 -20.83 23.29 -11.94
C GLU A 99 -19.61 22.47 -11.51
N TYR A 100 -19.56 21.16 -11.82
CA TYR A 100 -18.48 20.24 -11.42
C TYR A 100 -17.47 19.95 -12.53
N ALA A 101 -17.63 20.52 -13.72
CA ALA A 101 -16.79 20.21 -14.88
C ALA A 101 -15.28 20.41 -14.62
N ARG A 102 -14.92 21.50 -13.94
CA ARG A 102 -13.50 21.79 -13.58
C ARG A 102 -12.94 20.79 -12.57
N LEU A 103 -13.73 20.40 -11.59
CA LEU A 103 -13.35 19.44 -10.57
C LEU A 103 -13.14 18.05 -11.18
N ILE A 104 -14.04 17.65 -12.06
CA ILE A 104 -13.96 16.38 -12.79
C ILE A 104 -12.74 16.35 -13.70
N GLN A 105 -12.46 17.43 -14.46
CA GLN A 105 -11.25 17.55 -15.25
C GLN A 105 -9.98 17.40 -14.39
N LEU A 106 -9.95 18.04 -13.23
CA LEU A 106 -8.82 17.92 -12.31
C LEU A 106 -8.61 16.46 -11.91
N PHE A 107 -9.64 15.76 -11.46
CA PHE A 107 -9.53 14.36 -11.04
C PHE A 107 -9.23 13.41 -12.20
N GLN A 108 -9.74 13.67 -13.40
CA GLN A 108 -9.38 12.91 -14.58
C GLN A 108 -7.89 13.02 -14.90
N HIS A 109 -7.31 14.22 -14.80
CA HIS A 109 -5.89 14.43 -15.11
C HIS A 109 -4.97 13.97 -14.00
N THR A 110 -5.32 14.15 -12.73
CA THR A 110 -4.43 13.82 -11.60
C THR A 110 -4.54 12.36 -11.18
N ASN A 111 -5.74 11.82 -11.14
CA ASN A 111 -6.03 10.51 -10.57
C ASN A 111 -6.56 9.50 -11.59
N GLN A 112 -6.77 9.92 -12.84
CA GLN A 112 -7.46 9.13 -13.88
C GLN A 112 -8.84 8.65 -13.40
N ALA A 113 -9.50 9.47 -12.55
CA ALA A 113 -10.82 9.19 -12.01
C ALA A 113 -11.90 9.73 -12.96
N PHE A 114 -12.87 8.90 -13.29
CA PHE A 114 -13.96 9.24 -14.19
C PHE A 114 -15.29 9.31 -13.42
N PRO A 115 -16.21 10.20 -13.82
CA PRO A 115 -17.53 10.28 -13.21
C PRO A 115 -18.38 9.09 -13.63
N PHE A 116 -19.12 8.52 -12.69
CA PHE A 116 -20.10 7.47 -12.94
C PHE A 116 -21.47 7.92 -12.43
N GLU A 117 -22.49 7.66 -13.22
CA GLU A 117 -23.88 7.93 -12.87
C GLU A 117 -24.58 6.68 -12.30
N GLY A 118 -25.79 6.86 -11.80
CA GLY A 118 -26.61 5.77 -11.29
C GLY A 118 -26.17 5.23 -9.93
N ASN A 119 -25.27 5.92 -9.23
CA ASN A 119 -24.81 5.51 -7.90
C ASN A 119 -25.87 5.78 -6.84
N ARG A 120 -26.02 4.84 -5.91
CA ARG A 120 -26.81 5.02 -4.70
C ARG A 120 -25.87 5.05 -3.50
N ILE A 121 -25.87 6.17 -2.78
CA ILE A 121 -24.98 6.38 -1.63
C ILE A 121 -25.81 6.40 -0.35
N ALA A 122 -25.38 5.66 0.69
CA ALA A 122 -25.88 5.73 2.04
C ALA A 122 -24.71 6.05 2.99
N VAL A 123 -24.90 7.09 3.81
CA VAL A 123 -23.90 7.51 4.80
C VAL A 123 -24.29 6.98 6.17
N TYR A 124 -23.37 6.30 6.84
CA TYR A 124 -23.55 5.80 8.20
C TYR A 124 -22.64 6.58 9.14
N THR A 125 -23.23 7.23 10.13
CA THR A 125 -22.50 7.97 11.17
C THR A 125 -22.22 7.11 12.41
N GLU A 126 -22.90 5.97 12.52
CA GLU A 126 -22.78 5.02 13.63
C GLU A 126 -22.31 3.65 13.15
N GLY A 127 -21.30 3.07 13.83
CA GLY A 127 -20.76 1.75 13.48
C GLY A 127 -21.80 0.64 13.57
N TYR A 128 -22.73 0.72 14.50
CA TYR A 128 -23.80 -0.26 14.68
C TYR A 128 -24.75 -0.30 13.47
N THR A 129 -25.20 0.84 12.99
CA THR A 129 -26.09 0.93 11.82
C THR A 129 -25.38 0.46 10.54
N LYS A 130 -24.08 0.78 10.40
CA LYS A 130 -23.23 0.28 9.30
C LYS A 130 -23.14 -1.25 9.35
N LEU A 131 -22.88 -1.83 10.53
CA LEU A 131 -22.78 -3.29 10.70
C LEU A 131 -24.09 -4.00 10.36
N GLN A 132 -25.21 -3.51 10.86
CA GLN A 132 -26.52 -4.09 10.52
C GLN A 132 -26.79 -4.07 9.02
N SER A 133 -26.45 -2.97 8.35
CA SER A 133 -26.59 -2.87 6.89
C SER A 133 -25.66 -3.81 6.16
N LEU A 134 -24.38 -3.92 6.60
CA LEU A 134 -23.42 -4.87 6.04
C LEU A 134 -23.94 -6.31 6.11
N LEU A 135 -24.35 -6.78 7.29
CA LEU A 135 -24.86 -8.13 7.47
C LEU A 135 -26.10 -8.40 6.59
N ARG A 136 -26.99 -7.42 6.49
CA ARG A 136 -28.18 -7.53 5.63
C ARG A 136 -27.83 -7.65 4.14
N GLU A 137 -26.84 -6.90 3.68
CA GLU A 137 -26.38 -6.97 2.28
C GLU A 137 -25.63 -8.27 2.02
N LEU A 138 -24.77 -8.72 2.94
CA LEU A 138 -24.12 -10.05 2.85
C LEU A 138 -25.15 -11.17 2.73
N GLN A 139 -26.21 -11.15 3.55
CA GLN A 139 -27.27 -12.17 3.51
C GLN A 139 -28.04 -12.18 2.18
N LYS A 140 -28.18 -11.05 1.51
CA LYS A 140 -28.84 -10.94 0.20
C LYS A 140 -27.99 -11.42 -0.96
N ALA A 141 -26.69 -11.56 -0.81
CA ALA A 141 -25.78 -11.94 -1.88
C ALA A 141 -26.15 -13.31 -2.46
N LYS A 142 -26.17 -13.42 -3.80
CA LYS A 142 -26.55 -14.63 -4.53
C LYS A 142 -25.47 -15.17 -5.45
N GLN A 143 -24.51 -14.33 -5.85
CA GLN A 143 -23.48 -14.71 -6.82
C GLN A 143 -22.09 -14.68 -6.20
N HIS A 144 -21.65 -13.53 -5.69
CA HIS A 144 -20.33 -13.37 -5.10
C HIS A 144 -20.32 -12.33 -3.99
N ILE A 145 -19.33 -12.45 -3.09
CA ILE A 145 -18.96 -11.47 -2.06
C ILE A 145 -17.45 -11.24 -2.16
N HIS A 146 -17.05 -10.01 -2.44
CA HIS A 146 -15.67 -9.58 -2.35
C HIS A 146 -15.53 -8.58 -1.19
N MET A 147 -14.76 -8.94 -0.18
CA MET A 147 -14.58 -8.15 1.02
C MET A 147 -13.10 -7.85 1.25
N GLU A 148 -12.79 -6.59 1.55
CA GLU A 148 -11.45 -6.13 1.89
C GLU A 148 -11.50 -5.34 3.19
N TYR A 149 -10.63 -5.73 4.16
CA TYR A 149 -10.51 -5.05 5.43
C TYR A 149 -9.05 -4.89 5.83
N TYR A 150 -8.69 -3.71 6.33
CA TYR A 150 -7.38 -3.47 6.94
C TYR A 150 -7.27 -4.22 8.27
N ILE A 151 -8.31 -4.15 9.10
CA ILE A 151 -8.40 -4.83 10.40
C ILE A 151 -9.66 -5.70 10.41
N PHE A 152 -9.48 -7.00 10.57
CA PHE A 152 -10.56 -7.98 10.71
C PHE A 152 -10.27 -8.85 11.95
N GLU A 153 -10.91 -8.52 13.07
CA GLU A 153 -10.63 -9.06 14.40
C GLU A 153 -11.43 -10.33 14.70
N ASP A 154 -10.86 -11.19 15.55
CA ASP A 154 -11.56 -12.33 16.16
C ASP A 154 -12.35 -11.89 17.40
N ASP A 155 -13.20 -10.89 17.24
CA ASP A 155 -14.13 -10.39 18.25
C ASP A 155 -15.58 -10.82 17.96
N ALA A 156 -16.54 -10.36 18.78
CA ALA A 156 -17.94 -10.71 18.60
C ALA A 156 -18.48 -10.26 17.23
N ILE A 157 -18.04 -9.10 16.73
CA ILE A 157 -18.46 -8.54 15.44
C ILE A 157 -17.79 -9.31 14.28
N GLY A 158 -16.48 -9.51 14.37
CA GLY A 158 -15.74 -10.26 13.35
C GLY A 158 -16.24 -11.69 13.20
N ARG A 159 -16.52 -12.37 14.31
CA ARG A 159 -17.12 -13.72 14.28
C ARG A 159 -18.49 -13.74 13.63
N LEU A 160 -19.34 -12.74 13.92
CA LEU A 160 -20.66 -12.64 13.30
C LEU A 160 -20.54 -12.47 11.78
N VAL A 161 -19.63 -11.60 11.31
CA VAL A 161 -19.39 -11.42 9.88
C VAL A 161 -18.81 -12.70 9.26
N ARG A 162 -17.80 -13.32 9.89
CA ARG A 162 -17.23 -14.59 9.46
C ARG A 162 -18.29 -15.66 9.28
N ASP A 163 -19.16 -15.84 10.27
CA ASP A 163 -20.17 -16.89 10.27
C ASP A 163 -21.19 -16.69 9.13
N VAL A 164 -21.58 -15.44 8.84
CA VAL A 164 -22.40 -15.12 7.67
C VAL A 164 -21.67 -15.41 6.35
N LEU A 165 -20.37 -15.12 6.26
CA LEU A 165 -19.58 -15.44 5.07
C LEU A 165 -19.48 -16.95 4.84
N ILE A 166 -19.26 -17.73 5.92
CA ILE A 166 -19.23 -19.20 5.88
C ILE A 166 -20.60 -19.76 5.45
N GLU A 167 -21.68 -19.23 6.01
CA GLU A 167 -23.03 -19.62 5.60
C GLU A 167 -23.26 -19.35 4.10
N LYS A 168 -22.86 -18.18 3.61
CA LYS A 168 -23.02 -17.83 2.19
C LYS A 168 -22.16 -18.71 1.28
N ALA A 169 -20.95 -19.03 1.67
CA ALA A 169 -20.09 -19.96 0.93
C ALA A 169 -20.72 -21.36 0.86
N SER A 170 -21.31 -21.84 1.95
CA SER A 170 -22.03 -23.14 1.98
C SER A 170 -23.27 -23.17 1.08
N GLN A 171 -23.88 -22.01 0.81
CA GLN A 171 -24.99 -21.83 -0.13
C GLN A 171 -24.53 -21.71 -1.59
N GLY A 172 -23.21 -21.83 -1.88
CA GLY A 172 -22.67 -21.75 -3.23
C GLY A 172 -22.35 -20.33 -3.72
N VAL A 173 -22.37 -19.32 -2.82
CA VAL A 173 -21.91 -17.97 -3.14
C VAL A 173 -20.38 -17.95 -3.17
N GLU A 174 -19.77 -17.41 -4.22
CA GLU A 174 -18.33 -17.21 -4.30
C GLU A 174 -17.88 -16.13 -3.31
N VAL A 175 -17.08 -16.49 -2.30
CA VAL A 175 -16.64 -15.55 -1.28
C VAL A 175 -15.12 -15.37 -1.34
N ARG A 176 -14.66 -14.12 -1.46
CA ARG A 176 -13.25 -13.73 -1.40
C ARG A 176 -13.05 -12.68 -0.34
N VAL A 177 -12.04 -12.90 0.51
CA VAL A 177 -11.68 -11.98 1.60
C VAL A 177 -10.21 -11.62 1.48
N ILE A 178 -9.92 -10.32 1.52
CA ILE A 178 -8.56 -9.79 1.61
C ILE A 178 -8.44 -9.05 2.93
N TYR A 179 -7.38 -9.34 3.68
CA TYR A 179 -7.05 -8.64 4.91
C TYR A 179 -5.56 -8.25 4.94
N ASP A 180 -5.20 -7.29 5.78
CA ASP A 180 -3.81 -6.87 5.95
C ASP A 180 -3.15 -7.67 7.08
N ASP A 181 -2.01 -8.31 6.79
CA ASP A 181 -1.27 -9.14 7.75
C ASP A 181 -0.80 -8.34 8.98
N VAL A 182 -0.44 -7.07 8.79
CA VAL A 182 0.04 -6.21 9.88
C VAL A 182 -1.16 -5.72 10.71
N GLY A 183 -2.27 -5.38 10.06
CA GLY A 183 -3.51 -4.99 10.72
C GLY A 183 -4.14 -6.12 11.54
N CYS A 184 -3.90 -7.37 11.13
CA CYS A 184 -4.47 -8.57 11.74
C CYS A 184 -3.43 -9.46 12.46
N TRP A 185 -2.21 -8.99 12.72
CA TRP A 185 -1.10 -9.80 13.20
C TRP A 185 -1.34 -10.52 14.54
N HIS A 186 -2.23 -10.02 15.36
CA HIS A 186 -2.61 -10.61 16.65
C HIS A 186 -3.88 -11.49 16.55
N VAL A 187 -4.49 -11.54 15.37
CA VAL A 187 -5.66 -12.42 15.14
C VAL A 187 -5.16 -13.86 14.96
N PRO A 188 -5.71 -14.83 15.70
CA PRO A 188 -5.30 -16.22 15.56
C PRO A 188 -5.53 -16.75 14.14
N ASN A 189 -4.54 -17.44 13.57
CA ASN A 189 -4.65 -18.04 12.23
C ASN A 189 -5.89 -18.93 12.07
N ARG A 190 -6.30 -19.62 13.15
CA ARG A 190 -7.51 -20.44 13.18
C ARG A 190 -8.75 -19.68 12.71
N PHE A 191 -8.88 -18.39 13.03
CA PHE A 191 -10.00 -17.56 12.59
C PHE A 191 -10.13 -17.50 11.06
N PHE A 192 -9.02 -17.36 10.37
CA PHE A 192 -8.96 -17.34 8.90
C PHE A 192 -9.00 -18.75 8.29
N GLU A 193 -8.45 -19.75 8.99
CA GLU A 193 -8.52 -21.15 8.56
C GLU A 193 -9.94 -21.69 8.55
N GLU A 194 -10.77 -21.32 9.50
CA GLU A 194 -12.19 -21.69 9.51
C GLU A 194 -12.92 -21.22 8.25
N MET A 195 -12.62 -20.01 7.77
CA MET A 195 -13.15 -19.50 6.50
C MET A 195 -12.58 -20.25 5.29
N ARG A 196 -11.27 -20.53 5.26
CA ARG A 196 -10.65 -21.31 4.18
C ARG A 196 -11.21 -22.71 4.09
N ASN A 197 -11.43 -23.38 5.23
CA ASN A 197 -12.03 -24.71 5.31
C ASN A 197 -13.49 -24.73 4.82
N ALA A 198 -14.19 -23.61 4.90
CA ALA A 198 -15.53 -23.45 4.34
C ALA A 198 -15.53 -23.10 2.83
N GLY A 199 -14.36 -23.10 2.17
CA GLY A 199 -14.24 -22.83 0.73
C GLY A 199 -14.12 -21.35 0.38
N ILE A 200 -13.87 -20.46 1.35
CA ILE A 200 -13.64 -19.03 1.12
C ILE A 200 -12.20 -18.81 0.68
N GLU A 201 -11.98 -18.05 -0.39
CA GLU A 201 -10.66 -17.58 -0.79
C GLU A 201 -10.24 -16.45 0.15
N VAL A 202 -9.28 -16.72 1.06
CA VAL A 202 -8.78 -15.75 2.05
C VAL A 202 -7.30 -15.46 1.79
N ARG A 203 -6.97 -14.21 1.54
CA ARG A 203 -5.61 -13.74 1.26
C ARG A 203 -5.25 -12.57 2.15
#